data_8a0d5e603e0141b91b5f8802ba9ad46f
#
_entry.id   8a0d5e603e0141b91b5f8802ba9ad46f
#
_cell.length_a   1.000
_cell.length_b   1.000
_cell.length_c   1.000
_cell.angle_alpha   90.00
_cell.angle_beta   90.00
_cell.angle_gamma   90.00
#
_symmetry.space_group_name_H-M   'P 1'
#
loop_
_entity.id
_entity.type
_entity.pdbx_description
1 polymer ?
#
loop_
_entity_poly.entity_id
_entity_poly.type
_entity_poly.pdbx_seq_one_letter_code
_entity_poly.pdbx_strand_id
1 'polypeptide(L)'
;MKITGTYKLEAPIDTVWKGLMSPNILANCIPGCQSFDLVDHDKYAMEVNVKVGPMNGKFQGTISIVDQEIQNSYRLIAEGKGSVGFAQGSALVTLSDISGTTNLLVDGELEIGGTIARVGQRMIGNVSKNMMDRFFECLTQSIAGDLSPN
;
A
#
# COMPACT_ATOMS: atom_id res chain seq x y z
N MET A 1 -14.59 -4.42 6.13
CA MET A 1 -13.61 -5.43 6.55
C MET A 1 -12.38 -4.72 7.08
N LYS A 2 -11.93 -5.06 8.26
CA LYS A 2 -10.74 -4.46 8.86
C LYS A 2 -9.45 -5.04 8.29
N ILE A 3 -8.50 -4.16 7.99
CA ILE A 3 -7.15 -4.53 7.55
C ILE A 3 -6.16 -3.86 8.50
N THR A 4 -5.35 -4.66 9.18
CA THR A 4 -4.35 -4.13 10.11
C THR A 4 -3.01 -4.80 9.87
N GLY A 5 -1.93 -4.09 10.18
CA GLY A 5 -0.59 -4.64 10.10
C GLY A 5 0.38 -3.81 10.90
N THR A 6 1.41 -4.47 11.42
CA THR A 6 2.50 -3.82 12.14
C THR A 6 3.81 -4.26 11.51
N TYR A 7 4.67 -3.31 11.19
CA TYR A 7 5.93 -3.57 10.50
C TYR A 7 7.07 -2.84 11.20
N LYS A 8 8.18 -3.54 11.36
CA LYS A 8 9.41 -2.96 11.88
C LYS A 8 10.39 -2.80 10.72
N LEU A 9 10.82 -1.57 10.48
CA LEU A 9 11.72 -1.25 9.37
C LEU A 9 13.07 -0.81 9.94
N GLU A 10 14.13 -1.48 9.50
CA GLU A 10 15.50 -1.24 9.97
C GLU A 10 16.10 -0.01 9.26
N ALA A 11 15.43 1.14 9.43
CA ALA A 11 15.85 2.40 8.83
C ALA A 11 15.32 3.57 9.67
N PRO A 12 16.00 4.73 9.62
CA PRO A 12 15.53 5.94 10.32
C PRO A 12 14.18 6.41 9.78
N ILE A 13 13.41 7.06 10.64
CA ILE A 13 12.03 7.47 10.31
C ILE A 13 11.96 8.44 9.11
N ASP A 14 12.94 9.34 8.98
CA ASP A 14 12.99 10.26 7.84
C ASP A 14 13.19 9.51 6.51
N THR A 15 14.01 8.47 6.51
CA THR A 15 14.26 7.63 5.34
C THR A 15 13.03 6.83 4.96
N VAL A 16 12.35 6.26 5.97
CA VAL A 16 11.11 5.52 5.75
C VAL A 16 10.03 6.44 5.19
N TRP A 17 9.88 7.63 5.77
CA TRP A 17 8.90 8.61 5.30
C TRP A 17 9.13 8.99 3.83
N LYS A 18 10.37 9.29 3.47
CA LYS A 18 10.72 9.62 2.08
C LYS A 18 10.38 8.49 1.12
N GLY A 19 10.65 7.24 1.54
CA GLY A 19 10.31 6.07 0.74
C GLY A 19 8.81 5.94 0.50
N LEU A 20 8.02 6.14 1.55
CA LEU A 20 6.56 6.08 1.47
C LEU A 20 5.96 7.17 0.59
N MET A 21 6.65 8.30 0.45
CA MET A 21 6.21 9.41 -0.37
C MET A 21 6.82 9.41 -1.78
N SER A 22 7.64 8.41 -2.11
CA SER A 22 8.32 8.33 -3.41
C SER A 22 7.44 7.63 -4.45
N PRO A 23 7.04 8.32 -5.53
CA PRO A 23 6.25 7.68 -6.59
C PRO A 23 6.95 6.48 -7.23
N ASN A 24 8.27 6.55 -7.41
CA ASN A 24 9.03 5.46 -8.00
C ASN A 24 9.02 4.21 -7.12
N ILE A 25 9.18 4.38 -5.81
CA ILE A 25 9.12 3.27 -4.87
C ILE A 25 7.70 2.70 -4.82
N LEU A 26 6.68 3.55 -4.76
CA LEU A 26 5.29 3.09 -4.77
C LEU A 26 4.98 2.28 -6.02
N ALA A 27 5.38 2.78 -7.19
CA ALA A 27 5.16 2.09 -8.46
C ALA A 27 5.83 0.72 -8.49
N ASN A 28 7.04 0.61 -7.94
CA ASN A 28 7.80 -0.64 -7.94
C ASN A 28 7.35 -1.62 -6.86
N CYS A 29 6.86 -1.13 -5.74
CA CYS A 29 6.60 -1.95 -4.57
C CYS A 29 5.14 -2.38 -4.40
N ILE A 30 4.19 -1.67 -5.02
CA ILE A 30 2.79 -2.12 -5.00
C ILE A 30 2.69 -3.39 -5.84
N PRO A 31 2.34 -4.54 -5.24
CA PRO A 31 2.31 -5.81 -5.98
C PRO A 31 1.31 -5.76 -7.12
N GLY A 32 1.75 -6.17 -8.30
CA GLY A 32 0.91 -6.23 -9.50
C GLY A 32 0.68 -4.89 -10.19
N CYS A 33 1.32 -3.82 -9.73
CA CYS A 33 1.18 -2.50 -10.33
C CYS A 33 1.74 -2.47 -11.75
N GLN A 34 0.89 -2.10 -12.71
CA GLN A 34 1.24 -2.02 -14.13
C GLN A 34 1.51 -0.59 -14.57
N SER A 35 0.82 0.37 -13.98
CA SER A 35 1.01 1.79 -14.25
C SER A 35 0.73 2.59 -12.98
N PHE A 36 1.41 3.73 -12.86
CA PHE A 36 1.32 4.57 -11.67
C PHE A 36 1.66 6.00 -12.08
N ASP A 37 0.64 6.85 -12.24
CA ASP A 37 0.79 8.17 -12.81
C ASP A 37 0.20 9.24 -11.90
N LEU A 38 0.94 10.31 -11.68
CA LEU A 38 0.47 11.47 -10.92
C LEU A 38 -0.63 12.18 -11.70
N VAL A 39 -1.82 12.32 -11.10
CA VAL A 39 -2.96 12.98 -11.75
C VAL A 39 -3.40 14.25 -11.02
N ASP A 40 -3.01 14.42 -9.77
CA ASP A 40 -3.29 15.60 -8.97
C ASP A 40 -2.30 15.63 -7.80
N HIS A 41 -2.35 16.65 -6.95
CA HIS A 41 -1.49 16.73 -5.78
C HIS A 41 -1.69 15.50 -4.88
N ASP A 42 -0.62 14.75 -4.67
CA ASP A 42 -0.60 13.51 -3.86
C ASP A 42 -1.69 12.51 -4.25
N LYS A 43 -2.10 12.52 -5.53
CA LYS A 43 -3.07 11.59 -6.06
C LYS A 43 -2.54 10.93 -7.33
N TYR A 44 -2.62 9.61 -7.38
CA TYR A 44 -2.09 8.81 -8.46
C TYR A 44 -3.17 7.93 -9.07
N ALA A 45 -3.17 7.84 -10.39
CA ALA A 45 -3.95 6.83 -11.12
C ALA A 45 -3.09 5.60 -11.31
N MET A 46 -3.66 4.43 -11.14
CA MET A 46 -2.90 3.18 -11.27
C MET A 46 -3.74 2.06 -11.87
N GLU A 47 -3.02 1.11 -12.48
CA GLU A 47 -3.55 -0.18 -12.90
C GLU A 47 -2.86 -1.26 -12.11
N VAL A 48 -3.63 -2.17 -11.53
CA VAL A 48 -3.10 -3.24 -10.68
C VAL A 48 -3.73 -4.56 -11.08
N ASN A 49 -2.89 -5.58 -11.28
CA ASN A 49 -3.35 -6.96 -11.47
C ASN A 49 -3.23 -7.70 -10.14
N VAL A 50 -4.32 -8.25 -9.66
CA VAL A 50 -4.37 -8.97 -8.39
C VAL A 50 -4.91 -10.36 -8.63
N LYS A 51 -4.21 -11.37 -8.10
CA LYS A 51 -4.69 -12.74 -8.13
C LYS A 51 -5.38 -13.05 -6.80
N VAL A 52 -6.67 -13.38 -6.86
CA VAL A 52 -7.48 -13.70 -5.68
C VAL A 52 -8.07 -15.08 -5.88
N GLY A 53 -7.43 -16.11 -5.29
CA GLY A 53 -7.81 -17.49 -5.53
C GLY A 53 -7.69 -17.85 -6.99
N PRO A 54 -8.74 -18.42 -7.61
CA PRO A 54 -8.73 -18.77 -9.03
C PRO A 54 -8.97 -17.57 -9.95
N MET A 55 -9.27 -16.38 -9.39
CA MET A 55 -9.59 -15.20 -10.19
C MET A 55 -8.39 -14.30 -10.37
N ASN A 56 -8.22 -13.79 -11.60
CA ASN A 56 -7.31 -12.70 -11.90
C ASN A 56 -8.12 -11.43 -12.06
N GLY A 57 -7.89 -10.45 -11.16
CA GLY A 57 -8.56 -9.16 -11.21
C GLY A 57 -7.65 -8.09 -11.75
N LYS A 58 -8.11 -7.38 -12.78
CA LYS A 58 -7.45 -6.17 -13.26
C LYS A 58 -8.27 -4.99 -12.79
N PHE A 59 -7.65 -4.13 -12.00
CA PHE A 59 -8.31 -2.96 -11.43
C PHE A 59 -7.67 -1.69 -11.94
N GLN A 60 -8.50 -0.71 -12.25
CA GLN A 60 -8.07 0.66 -12.54
C GLN A 60 -8.62 1.54 -11.44
N GLY A 61 -7.80 2.40 -10.90
CA GLY A 61 -8.25 3.24 -9.81
C GLY A 61 -7.28 4.33 -9.43
N THR A 62 -7.49 4.86 -8.25
CA THR A 62 -6.69 5.95 -7.72
C THR A 62 -6.28 5.67 -6.29
N ILE A 63 -5.14 6.25 -5.92
CA ILE A 63 -4.65 6.27 -4.56
C ILE A 63 -4.32 7.71 -4.20
N SER A 64 -4.79 8.16 -3.04
CA SER A 64 -4.54 9.50 -2.54
C SER A 64 -3.86 9.41 -1.18
N ILE A 65 -2.88 10.27 -0.98
CA ILE A 65 -2.16 10.39 0.29
C ILE A 65 -2.57 11.73 0.90
N VAL A 66 -3.34 11.68 1.97
CA VAL A 66 -3.92 12.87 2.58
C VAL A 66 -3.60 12.95 4.07
N ASP A 67 -3.91 14.08 4.68
CA ASP A 67 -3.74 14.31 6.12
C ASP A 67 -2.31 14.00 6.59
N GLN A 68 -1.31 14.45 5.82
CA GLN A 68 0.09 14.19 6.13
C GLN A 68 0.54 15.00 7.34
N GLU A 69 1.06 14.29 8.33
CA GLU A 69 1.85 14.84 9.43
C GLU A 69 3.25 14.28 9.29
N ILE A 70 4.16 15.06 8.74
CA ILE A 70 5.48 14.62 8.30
C ILE A 70 6.19 13.78 9.35
N GLN A 71 6.63 12.58 8.95
CA GLN A 71 7.34 11.60 9.78
C GLN A 71 6.49 11.05 10.94
N ASN A 72 5.19 11.29 10.94
CA ASN A 72 4.29 10.84 11.99
C ASN A 72 3.16 9.97 11.45
N SER A 73 2.32 10.51 10.56
CA SER A 73 1.19 9.75 10.03
C SER A 73 0.67 10.33 8.73
N TYR A 74 -0.08 9.51 8.00
CA TYR A 74 -0.86 9.96 6.85
C TYR A 74 -2.04 9.00 6.65
N ARG A 75 -3.03 9.46 5.91
CA ARG A 75 -4.17 8.65 5.52
C ARG A 75 -4.06 8.30 4.05
N LEU A 76 -4.22 7.03 3.76
CA LEU A 76 -4.24 6.50 2.40
C LEU A 76 -5.69 6.25 2.01
N ILE A 77 -6.11 6.74 0.85
CA ILE A 77 -7.44 6.47 0.31
C ILE A 77 -7.26 5.84 -1.06
N ALA A 78 -7.81 4.64 -1.23
CA ALA A 78 -7.68 3.90 -2.48
C ALA A 78 -9.04 3.42 -2.96
N GLU A 79 -9.24 3.48 -4.28
CA GLU A 79 -10.42 2.92 -4.91
C GLU A 79 -10.04 2.40 -6.29
N GLY A 80 -10.69 1.31 -6.67
CA GLY A 80 -10.45 0.71 -7.97
C GLY A 80 -11.63 -0.13 -8.40
N LYS A 81 -11.76 -0.31 -9.72
CA LYS A 81 -12.81 -1.14 -10.29
C LYS A 81 -12.31 -1.83 -11.55
N GLY A 82 -12.93 -2.93 -11.86
CA GLY A 82 -12.60 -3.73 -13.03
C GLY A 82 -13.73 -4.70 -13.37
N SER A 83 -13.45 -5.60 -14.30
CA SER A 83 -14.45 -6.56 -14.77
C SER A 83 -14.93 -7.54 -13.70
N VAL A 84 -14.12 -7.78 -12.67
CA VAL A 84 -14.45 -8.73 -11.59
C VAL A 84 -15.06 -8.06 -10.36
N GLY A 85 -15.20 -6.72 -10.35
CA GLY A 85 -15.79 -6.01 -9.23
C GLY A 85 -15.05 -4.73 -8.89
N PHE A 86 -15.23 -4.30 -7.65
CA PHE A 86 -14.58 -3.08 -7.17
C PHE A 86 -13.98 -3.29 -5.78
N ALA A 87 -13.04 -2.42 -5.46
CA ALA A 87 -12.42 -2.35 -4.13
C ALA A 87 -12.25 -0.88 -3.75
N GLN A 88 -12.57 -0.55 -2.51
CA GLN A 88 -12.30 0.77 -1.98
C GLN A 88 -11.91 0.67 -0.52
N GLY A 89 -11.01 1.53 -0.08
CA GLY A 89 -10.55 1.49 1.28
C GLY A 89 -9.82 2.73 1.71
N SER A 90 -9.64 2.84 3.00
CA SER A 90 -8.80 3.88 3.60
C SER A 90 -8.02 3.27 4.75
N ALA A 91 -6.84 3.82 4.99
CA ALA A 91 -5.99 3.37 6.08
C ALA A 91 -5.25 4.55 6.70
N LEU A 92 -5.16 4.53 8.01
CA LEU A 92 -4.26 5.40 8.75
C LEU A 92 -2.92 4.66 8.89
N VAL A 93 -1.85 5.31 8.45
CA VAL A 93 -0.50 4.78 8.57
C VAL A 93 0.23 5.65 9.59
N THR A 94 0.71 5.03 10.65
CA THR A 94 1.37 5.74 11.75
C THR A 94 2.80 5.21 11.91
N LEU A 95 3.76 6.13 12.01
CA LEU A 95 5.16 5.81 12.20
C LEU A 95 5.61 6.23 13.59
N SER A 96 6.48 5.43 14.19
CA SER A 96 7.14 5.81 15.45
C SER A 96 8.60 5.38 15.41
N ASP A 97 9.46 6.23 15.98
CA ASP A 97 10.89 5.97 16.09
C ASP A 97 11.16 5.13 17.34
N ILE A 98 11.85 4.00 17.15
CA ILE A 98 12.27 3.16 18.25
C ILE A 98 13.75 2.88 18.10
N SER A 99 14.56 3.67 18.79
CA SER A 99 16.03 3.52 18.84
C SER A 99 16.67 3.48 17.46
N GLY A 100 16.25 4.37 16.56
CA GLY A 100 16.81 4.48 15.21
C GLY A 100 16.18 3.56 14.17
N THR A 101 15.26 2.69 14.58
CA THR A 101 14.42 1.93 13.67
C THR A 101 13.00 2.51 13.66
N THR A 102 12.20 2.14 12.68
CA THR A 102 10.85 2.67 12.53
C THR A 102 9.82 1.56 12.73
N ASN A 103 8.90 1.76 13.66
CA ASN A 103 7.69 0.96 13.74
C ASN A 103 6.59 1.63 12.92
N LEU A 104 5.89 0.84 12.13
CA LEU A 104 4.84 1.31 11.26
C LEU A 104 3.58 0.51 11.52
N LEU A 105 2.48 1.22 11.77
CA LEU A 105 1.18 0.62 12.02
C LEU A 105 0.23 1.01 10.89
N VAL A 106 -0.42 0.02 10.31
CA VAL A 106 -1.51 0.22 9.32
C VAL A 106 -2.83 -0.16 9.99
N ASP A 107 -3.79 0.76 9.95
CA ASP A 107 -5.13 0.51 10.47
C ASP A 107 -6.14 1.01 9.42
N GLY A 108 -6.81 0.07 8.76
CA GLY A 108 -7.66 0.40 7.62
C GLY A 108 -8.96 -0.37 7.55
N GLU A 109 -9.78 0.11 6.63
CA GLU A 109 -11.06 -0.49 6.27
C GLU A 109 -11.06 -0.75 4.76
N LEU A 110 -11.57 -1.92 4.37
CA LEU A 110 -11.64 -2.33 2.98
C LEU A 110 -13.04 -2.81 2.65
N GLU A 111 -13.59 -2.33 1.54
CA GLU A 111 -14.85 -2.77 1.00
C GLU A 111 -14.63 -3.36 -0.39
N ILE A 112 -15.11 -4.58 -0.60
CA ILE A 112 -15.00 -5.31 -1.85
C ILE A 112 -16.41 -5.68 -2.31
N GLY A 113 -16.71 -5.44 -3.58
CA GLY A 113 -17.99 -5.81 -4.17
C GLY A 113 -17.85 -6.41 -5.55
N GLY A 114 -18.93 -6.98 -6.05
CA GLY A 114 -18.96 -7.64 -7.34
C GLY A 114 -18.58 -9.12 -7.24
N THR A 115 -18.25 -9.72 -8.38
CA THR A 115 -17.94 -11.15 -8.47
C THR A 115 -16.77 -11.55 -7.58
N ILE A 116 -15.77 -10.69 -7.46
CA ILE A 116 -14.59 -10.99 -6.66
C ILE A 116 -14.92 -11.16 -5.16
N ALA A 117 -16.00 -10.56 -4.68
CA ALA A 117 -16.41 -10.70 -3.29
C ALA A 117 -16.85 -12.12 -2.95
N ARG A 118 -17.18 -12.93 -3.96
CA ARG A 118 -17.63 -14.32 -3.77
C ARG A 118 -16.55 -15.24 -3.22
N VAL A 119 -15.29 -14.87 -3.32
CA VAL A 119 -14.21 -15.67 -2.74
C VAL A 119 -14.21 -15.66 -1.21
N GLY A 120 -14.90 -14.68 -0.61
CA GLY A 120 -15.10 -14.60 0.83
C GLY A 120 -14.05 -13.74 1.53
N GLN A 121 -14.43 -13.26 2.71
CA GLN A 121 -13.61 -12.32 3.50
C GLN A 121 -12.27 -12.93 3.92
N ARG A 122 -12.24 -14.22 4.19
CA ARG A 122 -10.99 -14.89 4.60
C ARG A 122 -9.94 -14.83 3.52
N MET A 123 -10.33 -15.14 2.27
CA MET A 123 -9.40 -15.09 1.14
C MET A 123 -8.97 -13.65 0.83
N ILE A 124 -9.91 -12.71 0.85
CA ILE A 124 -9.61 -11.29 0.66
C ILE A 124 -8.62 -10.79 1.72
N GLY A 125 -8.83 -11.17 2.98
CA GLY A 125 -7.93 -10.84 4.07
C GLY A 125 -6.53 -11.41 3.86
N ASN A 126 -6.43 -12.65 3.43
CA ASN A 126 -5.13 -13.30 3.16
C ASN A 126 -4.38 -12.60 2.01
N VAL A 127 -5.08 -12.26 0.93
CA VAL A 127 -4.49 -11.55 -0.20
C VAL A 127 -4.04 -10.15 0.22
N SER A 128 -4.87 -9.43 0.98
CA SER A 128 -4.54 -8.09 1.45
C SER A 128 -3.30 -8.09 2.34
N LYS A 129 -3.21 -9.05 3.26
CA LYS A 129 -2.04 -9.19 4.13
C LYS A 129 -0.80 -9.51 3.32
N ASN A 130 -0.90 -10.42 2.37
CA ASN A 130 0.23 -10.78 1.51
C ASN A 130 0.73 -9.56 0.71
N MET A 131 -0.18 -8.76 0.18
CA MET A 131 0.18 -7.55 -0.56
C MET A 131 0.88 -6.53 0.34
N MET A 132 0.39 -6.33 1.57
CA MET A 132 1.05 -5.44 2.52
C MET A 132 2.45 -5.95 2.89
N ASP A 133 2.58 -7.23 3.19
CA ASP A 133 3.87 -7.82 3.56
C ASP A 133 4.89 -7.65 2.43
N ARG A 134 4.47 -7.90 1.19
CA ARG A 134 5.34 -7.74 0.02
C ARG A 134 5.69 -6.27 -0.25
N PHE A 135 4.74 -5.37 -0.04
CA PHE A 135 5.00 -3.93 -0.20
C PHE A 135 6.09 -3.48 0.78
N PHE A 136 5.95 -3.80 2.06
CA PHE A 136 6.90 -3.34 3.06
C PHE A 136 8.26 -4.04 2.96
N GLU A 137 8.30 -5.29 2.50
CA GLU A 137 9.56 -5.95 2.18
C GLU A 137 10.28 -5.23 1.03
N CYS A 138 9.56 -4.92 -0.02
CA CYS A 138 10.09 -4.18 -1.17
C CYS A 138 10.55 -2.78 -0.76
N LEU A 139 9.77 -2.08 0.06
CA LEU A 139 10.11 -0.77 0.59
C LEU A 139 11.43 -0.82 1.36
N THR A 140 11.59 -1.81 2.24
CA THR A 140 12.82 -1.99 3.02
C THR A 140 14.03 -2.18 2.11
N GLN A 141 13.91 -3.00 1.09
CA GLN A 141 15.00 -3.22 0.12
C GLN A 141 15.31 -1.97 -0.71
N SER A 142 14.28 -1.24 -1.10
CA SER A 142 14.44 0.01 -1.87
C SER A 142 15.13 1.09 -1.05
N ILE A 143 14.77 1.21 0.21
CA ILE A 143 15.38 2.15 1.15
C ILE A 143 16.85 1.78 1.39
N ALA A 144 17.14 0.49 1.59
CA ALA A 144 18.49 0.00 1.80
C ALA A 144 19.39 0.30 0.58
N GLY A 145 18.83 0.18 -0.63
CA GLY A 145 19.52 0.56 -1.86
C GLY A 145 19.84 2.04 -1.92
N ASP A 146 18.91 2.89 -1.51
CA ASP A 146 19.10 4.35 -1.46
C ASP A 146 20.14 4.77 -0.43
N LEU A 147 20.31 3.97 0.63
CA LEU A 147 21.31 4.23 1.67
C LEU A 147 22.69 3.70 1.30
N SER A 148 22.84 2.98 0.21
CA SER A 148 24.12 2.45 -0.25
C SER A 148 25.02 3.58 -0.68
N PRO A 149 26.31 3.56 -0.27
CA PRO A 149 27.27 4.59 -0.70
C PRO A 149 27.74 4.31 -2.13
N ASN A 150 27.07 4.86 -3.07
CA ASN A 150 27.46 4.74 -4.48
C ASN A 150 27.78 6.09 -5.04
#